data_8cb4e01a30b0daaf93e628088bcce3e8
#
_entry.id   8cb4e01a30b0daaf93e628088bcce3e8
#
_cell.length_a   1.000
_cell.length_b   1.000
_cell.length_c   1.000
_cell.angle_alpha   90.00
_cell.angle_beta   90.00
_cell.angle_gamma   90.00
#
_symmetry.space_group_name_H-M   'P 1'
#
loop_
_entity.id
_entity.type
_entity.pdbx_description
1 polymer ?
#
loop_
_entity_poly.entity_id
_entity_poly.type
_entity_poly.pdbx_seq_one_letter_code
_entity_poly.pdbx_strand_id
1 'polypeptide(L)'
;MDLPIYFISDVHLMQTESSEEEAKRESLYRFLNFVRTTRGTLFFVGDLFDFYFEYPDVIPKSYFGFYNKAFQLKKAGVDLRFIAGNHDYWVLDFMKEKIMNHTYFDDTSFSLRGKNFYITHGDGVLSWDYGYRLLKKIIRSPFFIWCFRLLHPTLAYKIARKVSRTENHPELPQEV
;
A
#
# COMPACT_ATOMS: atom_id res chain seq x y z
N MET A 1 14.46 -1.08 -15.44
CA MET A 1 13.22 -1.85 -15.20
C MET A 1 13.22 -3.09 -16.08
N ASP A 2 13.01 -4.21 -15.45
CA ASP A 2 12.98 -5.49 -16.15
C ASP A 2 11.56 -5.84 -16.57
N LEU A 3 11.44 -6.43 -17.75
CA LEU A 3 10.17 -6.93 -18.28
C LEU A 3 9.93 -8.38 -17.83
N PRO A 4 8.69 -8.78 -17.64
CA PRO A 4 7.44 -8.00 -17.76
C PRO A 4 7.25 -7.01 -16.61
N ILE A 5 6.35 -6.02 -16.78
CA ILE A 5 5.96 -5.08 -15.74
C ILE A 5 4.53 -5.40 -15.30
N TYR A 6 4.34 -5.55 -14.01
CA TYR A 6 3.07 -5.83 -13.36
C TYR A 6 2.64 -4.64 -12.51
N PHE A 7 1.34 -4.41 -12.45
CA PHE A 7 0.72 -3.39 -11.62
C PHE A 7 -0.40 -4.03 -10.80
N ILE A 8 -0.46 -3.69 -9.52
CA ILE A 8 -1.55 -4.05 -8.61
C ILE A 8 -1.81 -2.88 -7.68
N SER A 9 -3.08 -2.54 -7.43
CA SER A 9 -3.53 -1.48 -6.54
C SER A 9 -4.67 -1.96 -5.66
N ASP A 10 -5.02 -1.19 -4.64
CA ASP A 10 -6.25 -1.32 -3.85
C ASP A 10 -6.47 -2.73 -3.29
N VAL A 11 -5.42 -3.35 -2.80
CA VAL A 11 -5.49 -4.70 -2.20
C VAL A 11 -6.15 -4.66 -0.83
N HIS A 12 -5.92 -3.58 -0.07
CA HIS A 12 -6.46 -3.37 1.27
C HIS A 12 -6.32 -4.60 2.16
N LEU A 13 -5.09 -5.08 2.36
CA LEU A 13 -4.81 -6.16 3.30
C LEU A 13 -5.22 -5.73 4.71
N MET A 14 -6.14 -6.45 5.31
CA MET A 14 -6.67 -6.14 6.63
C MET A 14 -5.82 -6.74 7.75
N GLN A 15 -5.86 -6.13 8.93
CA GLN A 15 -5.22 -6.68 10.13
C GLN A 15 -6.06 -7.75 10.82
N THR A 16 -7.35 -7.81 10.51
CA THR A 16 -8.30 -8.78 11.06
C THR A 16 -8.37 -10.01 10.17
N GLU A 17 -8.49 -11.17 10.79
CA GLU A 17 -8.68 -12.43 10.08
C GLU A 17 -10.18 -12.64 9.83
N SER A 18 -10.55 -12.93 8.59
CA SER A 18 -11.87 -13.35 8.15
C SER A 18 -11.71 -14.28 6.94
N SER A 19 -12.73 -15.06 6.64
CA SER A 19 -12.70 -15.95 5.46
C SER A 19 -12.51 -15.17 4.14
N GLU A 20 -13.07 -13.97 4.04
CA GLU A 20 -12.90 -13.09 2.89
C GLU A 20 -11.46 -12.57 2.78
N GLU A 21 -10.89 -12.15 3.91
CA GLU A 21 -9.50 -11.69 3.95
C GLU A 21 -8.53 -12.82 3.62
N GLU A 22 -8.79 -14.03 4.11
CA GLU A 22 -7.98 -15.21 3.82
C GLU A 22 -8.02 -15.54 2.31
N ALA A 23 -9.20 -15.57 1.69
CA ALA A 23 -9.36 -15.78 0.25
C ALA A 23 -8.64 -14.69 -0.57
N LYS A 24 -8.72 -13.42 -0.15
CA LYS A 24 -8.02 -12.30 -0.76
C LYS A 24 -6.49 -12.48 -0.67
N ARG A 25 -5.98 -12.85 0.50
CA ARG A 25 -4.55 -13.14 0.71
C ARG A 25 -4.07 -14.29 -0.15
N GLU A 26 -4.82 -15.37 -0.23
CA GLU A 26 -4.48 -16.50 -1.11
C GLU A 26 -4.41 -16.08 -2.57
N SER A 27 -5.36 -15.26 -3.02
CA SER A 27 -5.38 -14.74 -4.39
C SER A 27 -4.15 -13.88 -4.68
N LEU A 28 -3.84 -12.95 -3.78
CA LEU A 28 -2.62 -12.14 -3.87
C LEU A 28 -1.38 -13.05 -3.90
N TYR A 29 -1.28 -14.01 -3.00
CA TYR A 29 -0.08 -14.87 -2.92
C TYR A 29 0.09 -15.77 -4.14
N ARG A 30 -1.01 -16.22 -4.79
CA ARG A 30 -0.95 -16.90 -6.10
C ARG A 30 -0.36 -15.98 -7.16
N PHE A 31 -0.82 -14.73 -7.23
CA PHE A 31 -0.28 -13.73 -8.14
C PHE A 31 1.20 -13.45 -7.86
N LEU A 32 1.60 -13.23 -6.61
CA LEU A 32 3.00 -13.01 -6.25
C LEU A 32 3.89 -14.22 -6.58
N ASN A 33 3.40 -15.45 -6.41
CA ASN A 33 4.12 -16.64 -6.84
C ASN A 33 4.30 -16.71 -8.37
N PHE A 34 3.29 -16.29 -9.13
CA PHE A 34 3.40 -16.16 -10.59
C PHE A 34 4.48 -15.13 -10.97
N VAL A 35 4.44 -13.93 -10.38
CA VAL A 35 5.47 -12.90 -10.61
C VAL A 35 6.87 -13.41 -10.24
N ARG A 36 6.99 -14.21 -9.19
CA ARG A 36 8.27 -14.82 -8.80
C ARG A 36 8.85 -15.70 -9.90
N THR A 37 8.03 -16.44 -10.63
CA THR A 37 8.48 -17.33 -11.72
C THR A 37 8.83 -16.59 -12.99
N THR A 38 8.06 -15.55 -13.32
CA THR A 38 8.25 -14.74 -14.53
C THR A 38 9.31 -13.65 -14.35
N ARG A 39 9.55 -13.27 -13.07
CA ARG A 39 10.43 -12.14 -12.69
C ARG A 39 9.92 -10.80 -13.25
N GLY A 40 10.82 -9.83 -13.44
CA GLY A 40 10.47 -8.52 -13.97
C GLY A 40 10.29 -7.47 -12.88
N THR A 41 9.44 -6.48 -13.13
CA THR A 41 9.14 -5.37 -12.22
C THR A 41 7.70 -5.45 -11.74
N LEU A 42 7.46 -5.34 -10.44
CA LEU A 42 6.12 -5.29 -9.85
C LEU A 42 5.91 -3.94 -9.14
N PHE A 43 4.90 -3.20 -9.58
CA PHE A 43 4.42 -2.00 -8.91
C PHE A 43 3.21 -2.31 -8.03
N PHE A 44 3.31 -1.96 -6.76
CA PHE A 44 2.17 -1.76 -5.86
C PHE A 44 1.77 -0.29 -5.94
N VAL A 45 0.58 -0.02 -6.48
CA VAL A 45 0.13 1.34 -6.82
C VAL A 45 -0.88 1.83 -5.78
N GLY A 46 -0.41 2.01 -4.56
CA GLY A 46 -1.19 2.48 -3.42
C GLY A 46 -2.14 1.46 -2.81
N ASP A 47 -2.50 1.70 -1.57
CA ASP A 47 -3.52 0.98 -0.79
C ASP A 47 -3.33 -0.55 -0.79
N LEU A 48 -2.07 -0.96 -0.67
CA LEU A 48 -1.71 -2.36 -0.47
C LEU A 48 -2.24 -2.88 0.87
N PHE A 49 -2.24 -2.02 1.87
CA PHE A 49 -2.75 -2.29 3.21
C PHE A 49 -3.96 -1.41 3.51
N ASP A 50 -4.96 -1.97 4.21
CA ASP A 50 -6.11 -1.22 4.72
C ASP A 50 -5.70 -0.10 5.69
N PHE A 51 -4.66 -0.33 6.47
CA PHE A 51 -3.96 0.67 7.25
C PHE A 51 -2.52 0.23 7.53
N TYR A 52 -1.56 1.10 7.22
CA TYR A 52 -0.16 0.83 7.47
C TYR A 52 0.53 1.99 8.19
N PHE A 53 1.20 1.69 9.28
CA PHE A 53 2.01 2.64 10.03
C PHE A 53 3.23 1.94 10.62
N GLU A 54 4.42 2.45 10.33
CA GLU A 54 5.65 2.00 10.94
C GLU A 54 6.05 2.89 12.13
N TYR A 55 6.42 2.24 13.20
CA TYR A 55 7.24 2.82 14.27
C TYR A 55 8.70 2.47 14.01
N PRO A 56 9.67 3.19 14.62
CA PRO A 56 11.10 2.89 14.42
C PRO A 56 11.46 1.42 14.67
N ASP A 57 10.87 0.81 15.70
CA ASP A 57 11.18 -0.56 16.11
C ASP A 57 9.98 -1.51 16.09
N VAL A 58 8.81 -1.10 15.55
CA VAL A 58 7.59 -1.91 15.55
C VAL A 58 6.88 -1.86 14.22
N ILE A 59 6.59 -3.02 13.66
CA ILE A 59 5.83 -3.19 12.42
C ILE A 59 4.54 -3.99 12.66
N PRO A 60 3.52 -3.85 11.78
CA PRO A 60 2.29 -4.62 11.88
C PRO A 60 2.53 -6.11 11.61
N LYS A 61 2.47 -6.94 12.67
CA LYS A 61 2.68 -8.39 12.56
C LYS A 61 1.66 -9.11 11.68
N SER A 62 0.46 -8.55 11.53
CA SER A 62 -0.63 -9.13 10.73
C SER A 62 -0.27 -9.29 9.25
N TYR A 63 0.72 -8.56 8.77
CA TYR A 63 1.19 -8.61 7.38
C TYR A 63 2.41 -9.50 7.18
N PHE A 64 2.78 -10.31 8.18
CA PHE A 64 3.97 -11.17 8.11
C PHE A 64 4.00 -12.05 6.86
N GLY A 65 2.86 -12.64 6.49
CA GLY A 65 2.74 -13.46 5.28
C GLY A 65 3.12 -12.70 4.01
N PHE A 66 2.66 -11.44 3.88
CA PHE A 66 3.03 -10.57 2.78
C PHE A 66 4.53 -10.25 2.79
N TYR A 67 5.10 -9.88 3.92
CA TYR A 67 6.54 -9.58 4.01
C TYR A 67 7.39 -10.75 3.57
N ASN A 68 7.04 -11.96 4.00
CA ASN A 68 7.75 -13.18 3.59
C ASN A 68 7.67 -13.40 2.06
N LYS A 69 6.50 -13.18 1.45
CA LYS A 69 6.35 -13.26 -0.01
C LYS A 69 7.17 -12.21 -0.73
N ALA A 70 7.17 -10.96 -0.26
CA ALA A 70 7.96 -9.88 -0.83
C ALA A 70 9.48 -10.17 -0.75
N PHE A 71 9.96 -10.70 0.38
CA PHE A 71 11.35 -11.15 0.49
C PHE A 71 11.70 -12.26 -0.51
N GLN A 72 10.80 -13.21 -0.72
CA GLN A 72 11.01 -14.28 -1.71
C GLN A 72 11.08 -13.73 -3.14
N LEU A 73 10.23 -12.76 -3.48
CA LEU A 73 10.26 -12.06 -4.76
C LEU A 73 11.60 -11.33 -4.97
N LYS A 74 12.02 -10.54 -3.98
CA LYS A 74 13.28 -9.79 -4.02
C LYS A 74 14.49 -10.72 -4.19
N LYS A 75 14.52 -11.86 -3.45
CA LYS A 75 15.55 -12.89 -3.61
C LYS A 75 15.53 -13.55 -5.00
N ALA A 76 14.38 -13.65 -5.64
CA ALA A 76 14.25 -14.17 -7.00
C ALA A 76 14.66 -13.15 -8.07
N GLY A 77 14.99 -11.91 -7.70
CA GLY A 77 15.42 -10.84 -8.61
C GLY A 77 14.26 -10.03 -9.19
N VAL A 78 13.09 -10.05 -8.55
CA VAL A 78 11.97 -9.17 -8.93
C VAL A 78 12.24 -7.76 -8.41
N ASP A 79 12.11 -6.75 -9.26
CA ASP A 79 12.20 -5.34 -8.89
C ASP A 79 10.86 -4.86 -8.30
N LEU A 80 10.79 -4.75 -6.97
CA LEU A 80 9.59 -4.36 -6.22
C LEU A 80 9.53 -2.85 -6.05
N ARG A 81 8.47 -2.24 -6.54
CA ARG A 81 8.22 -0.80 -6.47
C ARG A 81 6.91 -0.51 -5.78
N PHE A 82 6.92 0.46 -4.88
CA PHE A 82 5.77 0.86 -4.09
C PHE A 82 5.47 2.34 -4.28
N ILE A 83 4.24 2.66 -4.63
CA ILE A 83 3.70 4.02 -4.63
C ILE A 83 2.75 4.07 -3.44
N ALA A 84 2.94 5.03 -2.55
CA ALA A 84 2.13 5.15 -1.34
C ALA A 84 0.73 5.67 -1.67
N GLY A 85 -0.29 4.97 -1.19
CA GLY A 85 -1.68 5.42 -1.22
C GLY A 85 -2.05 6.29 -0.01
N ASN A 86 -3.32 6.44 0.25
CA ASN A 86 -3.79 7.16 1.43
C ASN A 86 -3.84 6.28 2.69
N HIS A 87 -4.01 4.97 2.55
CA HIS A 87 -4.05 4.02 3.67
C HIS A 87 -2.67 3.57 4.13
N ASP A 88 -1.64 3.68 3.30
CA ASP A 88 -0.32 3.15 3.56
C ASP A 88 0.83 4.15 3.29
N TYR A 89 0.55 5.43 3.46
CA TYR A 89 1.54 6.50 3.29
C TYR A 89 2.67 6.48 4.34
N TRP A 90 2.40 5.96 5.55
CA TRP A 90 3.31 6.08 6.69
C TRP A 90 4.31 4.94 6.81
N VAL A 91 4.98 4.65 5.70
CA VAL A 91 6.08 3.69 5.63
C VAL A 91 7.40 4.31 6.07
N LEU A 92 8.25 3.52 6.73
CA LEU A 92 9.60 3.90 7.13
C LEU A 92 10.65 3.00 6.47
N ASP A 93 11.74 2.77 7.18
CA ASP A 93 12.91 2.03 6.71
C ASP A 93 12.63 0.56 6.43
N PHE A 94 11.76 -0.10 7.22
CA PHE A 94 11.44 -1.51 6.98
C PHE A 94 10.84 -1.73 5.59
N MET A 95 9.78 -1.00 5.24
CA MET A 95 9.19 -1.11 3.91
C MET A 95 10.12 -0.61 2.81
N LYS A 96 10.76 0.57 3.02
CA LYS A 96 11.61 1.20 2.01
C LYS A 96 12.87 0.42 1.72
N GLU A 97 13.55 -0.11 2.74
CA GLU A 97 14.89 -0.68 2.59
C GLU A 97 14.86 -2.21 2.57
N LYS A 98 13.99 -2.82 3.38
CA LYS A 98 13.96 -4.28 3.52
C LYS A 98 13.01 -4.93 2.52
N ILE A 99 11.82 -4.35 2.32
CA ILE A 99 10.78 -4.96 1.49
C ILE A 99 10.86 -4.49 0.04
N MET A 100 10.82 -3.18 -0.21
CA MET A 100 10.79 -2.64 -1.57
C MET A 100 12.20 -2.34 -2.11
N ASN A 101 12.33 -2.26 -3.42
CA ASN A 101 13.54 -1.74 -4.07
C ASN A 101 13.43 -0.23 -4.26
N HIS A 102 12.21 0.25 -4.55
CA HIS A 102 11.91 1.67 -4.73
C HIS A 102 10.59 2.02 -4.07
N THR A 103 10.54 3.18 -3.39
CA THR A 103 9.33 3.70 -2.75
C THR A 103 9.11 5.14 -3.17
N TYR A 104 7.90 5.44 -3.62
CA TYR A 104 7.46 6.74 -4.09
C TYR A 104 6.30 7.24 -3.21
N PHE A 105 6.38 8.48 -2.75
CA PHE A 105 5.34 9.13 -1.94
C PHE A 105 4.43 10.03 -2.76
N ASP A 106 4.84 10.30 -3.98
CA ASP A 106 4.12 11.06 -4.96
C ASP A 106 4.01 10.25 -6.26
N ASP A 107 3.23 10.77 -7.19
CA ASP A 107 3.12 10.21 -8.52
C ASP A 107 4.50 10.06 -9.18
N THR A 108 4.65 9.05 -9.99
CA THR A 108 5.93 8.79 -10.66
C THR A 108 5.76 8.55 -12.15
N SER A 109 6.84 8.68 -12.88
CA SER A 109 6.85 8.40 -14.32
C SER A 109 8.11 7.65 -14.73
N PHE A 110 7.99 6.90 -15.80
CA PHE A 110 9.14 6.26 -16.43
C PHE A 110 8.95 6.14 -17.94
N SER A 111 10.07 6.02 -18.65
CA SER A 111 10.05 5.78 -20.09
C SER A 111 10.46 4.35 -20.39
N LEU A 112 9.73 3.69 -21.27
CA LEU A 112 10.04 2.34 -21.74
C LEU A 112 9.73 2.20 -23.23
N ARG A 113 10.70 1.74 -24.01
CA ARG A 113 10.57 1.53 -25.46
C ARG A 113 10.02 2.76 -26.20
N GLY A 114 10.48 3.96 -25.81
CA GLY A 114 10.05 5.23 -26.40
C GLY A 114 8.66 5.71 -26.01
N LYS A 115 7.98 5.04 -25.08
CA LYS A 115 6.70 5.46 -24.48
C LYS A 115 6.92 5.95 -23.06
N ASN A 116 6.22 7.03 -22.70
CA ASN A 116 6.20 7.57 -21.36
C ASN A 116 4.99 7.05 -20.61
N PHE A 117 5.22 6.53 -19.42
CA PHE A 117 4.21 6.05 -18.49
C PHE A 117 4.16 6.97 -17.28
N TYR A 118 2.97 7.39 -16.91
CA TYR A 118 2.71 8.13 -15.68
C TYR A 118 1.88 7.24 -14.78
N ILE A 119 2.30 7.08 -13.52
CA ILE A 119 1.63 6.22 -12.56
C ILE A 119 1.20 7.09 -11.37
N THR A 120 -0.06 7.02 -11.06
CA THR A 120 -0.69 7.68 -9.91
C THR A 120 -1.61 6.71 -9.21
N HIS A 121 -1.71 6.80 -7.89
CA HIS A 121 -2.75 6.11 -7.15
C HIS A 121 -4.13 6.76 -7.37
N GLY A 122 -4.15 8.08 -7.67
CA GLY A 122 -5.37 8.80 -8.03
C GLY A 122 -6.16 9.38 -6.86
N ASP A 123 -5.71 9.24 -5.62
CA ASP A 123 -6.37 9.81 -4.46
C ASP A 123 -6.30 11.35 -4.47
N GLY A 124 -7.46 12.02 -4.29
CA GLY A 124 -7.56 13.47 -4.25
C GLY A 124 -7.37 14.18 -5.60
N VAL A 125 -7.57 13.47 -6.72
CA VAL A 125 -7.57 14.05 -8.08
C VAL A 125 -8.76 14.96 -8.30
N LEU A 126 -9.88 14.73 -7.60
CA LEU A 126 -11.07 15.54 -7.74
C LEU A 126 -10.85 16.95 -7.14
N SER A 127 -10.91 17.96 -8.00
CA SER A 127 -10.59 19.34 -7.62
C SER A 127 -11.56 19.96 -6.60
N TRP A 128 -12.80 19.45 -6.50
CA TRP A 128 -13.85 19.94 -5.59
C TRP A 128 -13.80 19.30 -4.19
N ASP A 129 -13.03 18.25 -3.97
CA ASP A 129 -12.92 17.62 -2.66
C ASP A 129 -11.88 18.32 -1.76
N TYR A 130 -12.18 19.55 -1.41
CA TYR A 130 -11.30 20.37 -0.56
C TYR A 130 -11.13 19.77 0.84
N GLY A 131 -12.18 19.16 1.40
CA GLY A 131 -12.15 18.55 2.73
C GLY A 131 -11.15 17.40 2.79
N TYR A 132 -11.22 16.45 1.86
CA TYR A 132 -10.29 15.34 1.76
C TYR A 132 -8.85 15.79 1.51
N ARG A 133 -8.66 16.76 0.59
CA ARG A 133 -7.33 17.30 0.29
C ARG A 133 -6.68 17.98 1.48
N LEU A 134 -7.48 18.70 2.30
CA LEU A 134 -6.99 19.30 3.54
C LEU A 134 -6.63 18.23 4.57
N LEU A 135 -7.51 17.25 4.77
CA LEU A 135 -7.25 16.11 5.67
C LEU A 135 -5.97 15.37 5.26
N LYS A 136 -5.83 15.06 3.97
CA LYS A 136 -4.63 14.43 3.41
C LYS A 136 -3.35 15.22 3.74
N LYS A 137 -3.39 16.55 3.60
CA LYS A 137 -2.27 17.42 3.96
C LYS A 137 -1.91 17.33 5.46
N ILE A 138 -2.92 17.29 6.32
CA ILE A 138 -2.73 17.22 7.78
C ILE A 138 -2.10 15.89 8.16
N ILE A 139 -2.69 14.76 7.73
CA ILE A 139 -2.22 13.42 8.11
C ILE A 139 -0.85 13.07 7.50
N ARG A 140 -0.49 13.66 6.37
CA ARG A 140 0.83 13.51 5.75
C ARG A 140 1.88 14.49 6.29
N SER A 141 1.49 15.43 7.17
CA SER A 141 2.44 16.39 7.74
C SER A 141 3.42 15.71 8.71
N PRO A 142 4.71 16.08 8.70
CA PRO A 142 5.69 15.51 9.62
C PRO A 142 5.29 15.67 11.10
N PHE A 143 4.62 16.79 11.43
CA PHE A 143 4.15 17.06 12.79
C PHE A 143 3.06 16.07 13.22
N PHE A 144 2.06 15.82 12.36
CA PHE A 144 1.01 14.84 12.66
C PHE A 144 1.57 13.43 12.79
N ILE A 145 2.46 13.03 11.88
CA ILE A 145 3.15 11.74 11.92
C ILE A 145 3.95 11.59 13.23
N TRP A 146 4.65 12.64 13.65
CA TRP A 146 5.38 12.65 14.91
C TRP A 146 4.44 12.51 16.11
N CYS A 147 3.35 13.27 16.17
CA CYS A 147 2.34 13.15 17.23
C CYS A 147 1.73 11.74 17.28
N PHE A 148 1.41 11.17 16.12
CA PHE A 148 0.84 9.82 16.06
C PHE A 148 1.82 8.75 16.55
N ARG A 149 3.12 8.92 16.33
CA ARG A 149 4.17 8.03 16.84
C ARG A 149 4.31 8.06 18.36
N LEU A 150 3.84 9.10 19.04
CA LEU A 150 3.83 9.13 20.50
C LEU A 150 2.73 8.25 21.10
N LEU A 151 1.74 7.84 20.33
CA LEU A 151 0.72 6.92 20.78
C LEU A 151 1.30 5.51 20.90
N HIS A 152 0.86 4.80 21.94
CA HIS A 152 1.21 3.38 22.04
C HIS A 152 0.68 2.62 20.80
N PRO A 153 1.47 1.74 20.16
CA PRO A 153 1.08 1.06 18.92
C PRO A 153 -0.30 0.40 18.96
N THR A 154 -0.64 -0.26 20.09
CA THR A 154 -1.96 -0.89 20.27
C THR A 154 -3.11 0.12 20.18
N LEU A 155 -2.93 1.33 20.72
CA LEU A 155 -3.95 2.38 20.67
C LEU A 155 -4.05 2.96 19.25
N ALA A 156 -2.91 3.25 18.65
CA ALA A 156 -2.84 3.77 17.28
C ALA A 156 -3.54 2.83 16.28
N TYR A 157 -3.27 1.53 16.35
CA TYR A 157 -3.95 0.54 15.50
C TYR A 157 -5.44 0.37 15.81
N LYS A 158 -5.89 0.58 17.05
CA LYS A 158 -7.33 0.61 17.38
C LYS A 158 -8.04 1.81 16.73
N ILE A 159 -7.42 2.98 16.81
CA ILE A 159 -7.95 4.22 16.21
C ILE A 159 -8.03 4.04 14.69
N ALA A 160 -6.95 3.60 14.07
CA ALA A 160 -6.88 3.38 12.64
C ALA A 160 -7.96 2.43 12.12
N ARG A 161 -8.13 1.27 12.76
CA ARG A 161 -9.19 0.31 12.41
C ARG A 161 -10.60 0.89 12.54
N LYS A 162 -10.83 1.83 13.45
CA LYS A 162 -12.13 2.50 13.58
C LYS A 162 -12.37 3.48 12.44
N VAL A 163 -11.33 4.21 12.03
CA VAL A 163 -11.39 5.17 10.91
C VAL A 163 -11.58 4.44 9.58
N SER A 164 -10.77 3.44 9.29
CA SER A 164 -10.85 2.65 8.05
C SER A 164 -12.23 1.98 7.84
N ARG A 165 -12.85 1.48 8.92
CA ARG A 165 -14.21 0.89 8.83
C ARG A 165 -15.31 1.91 8.54
N THR A 166 -15.07 3.18 8.71
CA THR A 166 -16.08 4.24 8.46
C THR A 166 -16.13 4.62 6.97
N GLU A 167 -15.13 4.21 6.20
CA GLU A 167 -15.04 4.45 4.75
C GLU A 167 -15.69 3.33 3.89
N ASN A 168 -16.37 2.36 4.49
CA ASN A 168 -17.18 1.41 3.73
C ASN A 168 -18.25 2.19 2.96
N HIS A 169 -18.00 2.37 1.67
CA HIS A 169 -18.90 3.05 0.74
C HIS A 169 -20.31 2.45 0.82
N PRO A 170 -21.37 3.28 0.78
CA PRO A 170 -22.68 2.77 0.53
C PRO A 170 -22.66 2.02 -0.81
N GLU A 171 -23.14 0.80 -0.81
CA GLU A 171 -23.30 0.01 -2.04
C GLU A 171 -23.98 0.90 -3.10
N LEU A 172 -23.33 1.06 -4.24
CA LEU A 172 -23.96 1.69 -5.39
C LEU A 172 -25.24 0.89 -5.69
N PRO A 173 -26.39 1.55 -5.91
CA PRO A 173 -27.60 0.86 -6.28
C PRO A 173 -27.30 0.00 -7.52
N GLN A 174 -27.53 -1.29 -7.43
CA GLN A 174 -27.50 -2.15 -8.62
C GLN A 174 -28.63 -1.65 -9.52
N GLU A 175 -28.28 -0.93 -10.57
CA GLU A 175 -29.24 -0.65 -11.63
C GLU A 175 -29.60 -1.98 -12.30
N VAL A 176 -30.89 -2.30 -12.24
CA VAL A 176 -31.53 -3.47 -12.85
C VAL A 176 -31.60 -3.31 -14.37
#